data_936c410694c4dcade0066f1cf2523171
#
_entry.id   936c410694c4dcade0066f1cf2523171
#
_cell.length_a   1.000
_cell.length_b   1.000
_cell.length_c   1.000
_cell.angle_alpha   90.00
_cell.angle_beta   90.00
_cell.angle_gamma   90.00
#
_symmetry.space_group_name_H-M   'P 1'
#
loop_
_entity.id
_entity.type
_entity.pdbx_description
1 polymer ?
#
loop_
_entity_poly.entity_id
_entity_poly.type
_entity_poly.pdbx_seq_one_letter_code
_entity_poly.pdbx_strand_id
1 'polypeptide(L)'
;MARICFLNPFGTDSYDELIDSTLRPALHGSTEIEIRHLSHAPANIDYYAPKHLVETEIMTAAIEAERDGFDAFVIGCCYDPALTQCRELVSIPVIGPLEASVSLSRLFGHSFAVVTDHRKAVPELRDRIRLYGLESNCRAVDAIDWYVTDMVLDPIAVAKDTYIKVQDVMRTTGAETVIIGCTIVSACYELAALRGDTEMASLSVVNPNVMAVKLAEMFADLNATGQYRISRTAYYQQHASHDVAEAAEILELLTEHPATRSMTQV
;
A
#
# COMPACT_ATOMS: atom_id res chain seq x y z
N MET A 1 3.12 -15.61 -16.15
CA MET A 1 1.85 -14.92 -15.93
C MET A 1 1.73 -14.73 -14.44
N ALA A 2 1.85 -13.51 -13.95
CA ALA A 2 1.83 -13.24 -12.53
C ALA A 2 0.38 -13.02 -12.04
N ARG A 3 0.04 -13.59 -10.88
CA ARG A 3 -1.23 -13.35 -10.17
C ARG A 3 -0.93 -12.50 -8.94
N ILE A 4 -1.46 -11.29 -8.90
CA ILE A 4 -1.20 -10.32 -7.83
C ILE A 4 -2.48 -10.11 -7.03
N CYS A 5 -2.38 -10.25 -5.71
CA CYS A 5 -3.42 -9.81 -4.78
C CYS A 5 -3.10 -8.37 -4.32
N PHE A 6 -4.01 -7.43 -4.61
CA PHE A 6 -3.94 -6.06 -4.08
C PHE A 6 -5.03 -5.91 -3.02
N LEU A 7 -4.62 -5.74 -1.77
CA LEU A 7 -5.53 -5.61 -0.64
C LEU A 7 -5.79 -4.14 -0.33
N ASN A 8 -7.02 -3.67 -0.50
CA ASN A 8 -7.51 -2.44 0.13
C ASN A 8 -7.78 -2.73 1.60
N PRO A 9 -7.03 -2.20 2.57
CA PRO A 9 -7.17 -2.58 3.97
C PRO A 9 -8.32 -1.84 4.68
N PHE A 10 -9.48 -1.81 4.05
CA PHE A 10 -10.71 -1.20 4.53
C PHE A 10 -11.82 -2.25 4.63
N GLY A 11 -12.72 -2.11 5.60
CA GLY A 11 -13.90 -2.97 5.75
C GLY A 11 -15.05 -2.58 4.82
N THR A 12 -14.74 -2.25 3.56
CA THR A 12 -15.70 -1.84 2.54
C THR A 12 -15.10 -2.03 1.15
N ASP A 13 -15.94 -2.36 0.18
CA ASP A 13 -15.64 -2.46 -1.25
C ASP A 13 -15.68 -1.12 -2.00
N SER A 14 -16.04 -0.03 -1.31
CA SER A 14 -16.31 1.28 -1.93
C SER A 14 -15.15 1.85 -2.75
N TYR A 15 -13.93 1.36 -2.53
CA TYR A 15 -12.72 1.83 -3.23
C TYR A 15 -12.23 0.86 -4.31
N ASP A 16 -12.75 -0.37 -4.37
CA ASP A 16 -12.21 -1.45 -5.18
C ASP A 16 -12.31 -1.14 -6.68
N GLU A 17 -13.46 -0.66 -7.15
CA GLU A 17 -13.65 -0.30 -8.55
C GLU A 17 -12.74 0.86 -9.00
N LEU A 18 -12.57 1.87 -8.14
CA LEU A 18 -11.70 3.02 -8.42
C LEU A 18 -10.25 2.56 -8.55
N ILE A 19 -9.76 1.74 -7.62
CA ILE A 19 -8.41 1.18 -7.65
C ILE A 19 -8.23 0.29 -8.88
N ASP A 20 -9.13 -0.67 -9.12
CA ASP A 20 -9.04 -1.61 -10.22
C ASP A 20 -8.96 -0.89 -11.57
N SER A 21 -9.89 0.04 -11.82
CA SER A 21 -9.97 0.78 -13.08
C SER A 21 -8.74 1.64 -13.38
N THR A 22 -8.05 2.14 -12.34
CA THR A 22 -6.85 2.97 -12.48
C THR A 22 -5.55 2.16 -12.52
N LEU A 23 -5.55 0.92 -12.02
CA LEU A 23 -4.39 0.02 -12.08
C LEU A 23 -4.29 -0.78 -13.38
N ARG A 24 -5.41 -1.26 -13.91
CA ARG A 24 -5.42 -2.14 -15.11
C ARG A 24 -4.65 -1.58 -16.30
N PRO A 25 -4.72 -0.28 -16.65
CA PRO A 25 -3.96 0.26 -17.77
C PRO A 25 -2.43 0.19 -17.59
N ALA A 26 -1.95 0.12 -16.35
CA ALA A 26 -0.53 0.05 -16.03
C ALA A 26 0.03 -1.37 -16.01
N LEU A 27 -0.81 -2.41 -15.93
CA LEU A 27 -0.38 -3.79 -15.83
C LEU A 27 0.20 -4.33 -17.14
N HIS A 28 1.09 -5.31 -17.03
CA HIS A 28 1.49 -6.11 -18.19
C HIS A 28 0.30 -6.96 -18.66
N GLY A 29 0.14 -7.14 -19.98
CA GLY A 29 -1.04 -7.81 -20.55
C GLY A 29 -1.26 -9.27 -20.13
N SER A 30 -0.24 -9.92 -19.52
CA SER A 30 -0.33 -11.26 -18.97
C SER A 30 -0.50 -11.30 -17.44
N THR A 31 -0.58 -10.16 -16.77
CA THR A 31 -0.74 -10.09 -15.31
C THR A 31 -2.22 -10.12 -14.95
N GLU A 32 -2.57 -10.98 -14.01
CA GLU A 32 -3.87 -10.99 -13.35
C GLU A 32 -3.77 -10.26 -12.02
N ILE A 33 -4.67 -9.34 -11.78
CA ILE A 33 -4.80 -8.64 -10.50
C ILE A 33 -6.19 -8.91 -9.92
N GLU A 34 -6.23 -9.22 -8.63
CA GLU A 34 -7.45 -9.30 -7.85
C GLU A 34 -7.38 -8.23 -6.75
N ILE A 35 -8.38 -7.34 -6.75
CA ILE A 35 -8.55 -6.34 -5.69
C ILE A 35 -9.40 -6.96 -4.59
N ARG A 36 -8.89 -6.99 -3.38
CA ARG A 36 -9.59 -7.47 -2.17
C ARG A 36 -9.76 -6.34 -1.17
N HIS A 37 -10.75 -6.44 -0.32
CA HIS A 37 -10.95 -5.62 0.88
C HIS A 37 -11.10 -6.52 2.11
N LEU A 38 -11.03 -5.94 3.32
CA LEU A 38 -11.14 -6.68 4.57
C LEU A 38 -12.62 -6.88 4.95
N SER A 39 -12.98 -8.10 5.34
CA SER A 39 -14.37 -8.43 5.69
C SER A 39 -14.78 -7.97 7.09
N HIS A 40 -13.82 -7.87 8.02
CA HIS A 40 -14.06 -7.63 9.46
C HIS A 40 -13.30 -6.42 10.00
N ALA A 41 -13.06 -5.43 9.15
CA ALA A 41 -12.34 -4.20 9.49
C ALA A 41 -13.28 -2.98 9.50
N PRO A 42 -12.90 -1.89 10.17
CA PRO A 42 -13.58 -0.60 10.02
C PRO A 42 -13.50 -0.08 8.57
N ALA A 43 -14.58 0.57 8.12
CA ALA A 43 -14.59 1.24 6.81
C ALA A 43 -13.63 2.46 6.76
N ASN A 44 -13.25 3.00 7.91
CA ASN A 44 -12.35 4.13 8.04
C ASN A 44 -11.17 3.78 8.95
N ILE A 45 -9.95 3.95 8.43
CA ILE A 45 -8.68 3.70 9.13
C ILE A 45 -7.80 4.95 9.25
N ASP A 46 -8.38 6.15 9.13
CA ASP A 46 -7.65 7.43 9.25
C ASP A 46 -7.02 7.66 10.64
N TYR A 47 -7.47 6.89 11.64
CA TYR A 47 -7.02 6.99 13.02
C TYR A 47 -6.12 5.82 13.42
N TYR A 48 -5.18 6.05 14.34
CA TYR A 48 -4.19 5.04 14.75
C TYR A 48 -4.82 3.78 15.38
N ALA A 49 -5.84 3.92 16.21
CA ALA A 49 -6.47 2.77 16.86
C ALA A 49 -7.13 1.81 15.84
N PRO A 50 -7.95 2.27 14.88
CA PRO A 50 -8.45 1.41 13.80
C PRO A 50 -7.34 0.74 12.98
N LYS A 51 -6.20 1.43 12.73
CA LYS A 51 -5.08 0.85 11.99
C LYS A 51 -4.54 -0.41 12.67
N HIS A 52 -4.38 -0.41 13.99
CA HIS A 52 -3.94 -1.61 14.70
C HIS A 52 -4.92 -2.78 14.61
N LEU A 53 -6.23 -2.50 14.53
CA LEU A 53 -7.23 -3.55 14.33
C LEU A 53 -7.10 -4.22 12.96
N VAL A 54 -6.76 -3.45 11.93
CA VAL A 54 -6.62 -3.99 10.57
C VAL A 54 -5.27 -4.69 10.33
N GLU A 55 -4.24 -4.41 11.10
CA GLU A 55 -2.93 -5.05 10.92
C GLU A 55 -3.00 -6.58 11.06
N THR A 56 -3.80 -7.10 11.98
CA THR A 56 -4.03 -8.54 12.12
C THR A 56 -4.74 -9.12 10.89
N GLU A 57 -5.78 -8.44 10.41
CA GLU A 57 -6.53 -8.86 9.22
C GLU A 57 -5.65 -8.81 7.95
N ILE A 58 -4.74 -7.84 7.84
CA ILE A 58 -3.77 -7.77 6.73
C ILE A 58 -2.82 -8.98 6.76
N MET A 59 -2.33 -9.37 7.93
CA MET A 59 -1.49 -10.57 8.09
C MET A 59 -2.23 -11.84 7.66
N THR A 60 -3.48 -11.99 8.10
CA THR A 60 -4.36 -13.09 7.67
C THR A 60 -4.54 -13.10 6.15
N ALA A 61 -4.86 -11.95 5.55
CA ALA A 61 -5.04 -11.82 4.10
C ALA A 61 -3.77 -12.15 3.31
N ALA A 62 -2.58 -11.83 3.84
CA ALA A 62 -1.32 -12.21 3.20
C ALA A 62 -1.10 -13.73 3.21
N ILE A 63 -1.41 -14.41 4.31
CA ILE A 63 -1.35 -15.87 4.43
C ILE A 63 -2.34 -16.53 3.45
N GLU A 64 -3.56 -16.01 3.40
CA GLU A 64 -4.59 -16.49 2.47
C GLU A 64 -4.18 -16.29 1.01
N ALA A 65 -3.62 -15.12 0.65
CA ALA A 65 -3.13 -14.86 -0.69
C ALA A 65 -2.05 -15.88 -1.11
N GLU A 66 -1.09 -16.20 -0.23
CA GLU A 66 -0.10 -17.24 -0.52
C GLU A 66 -0.75 -18.62 -0.70
N ARG A 67 -1.71 -19.00 0.15
CA ARG A 67 -2.46 -20.27 0.05
C ARG A 67 -3.30 -20.37 -1.22
N ASP A 68 -3.88 -19.25 -1.67
CA ASP A 68 -4.68 -19.14 -2.90
C ASP A 68 -3.80 -19.15 -4.17
N GLY A 69 -2.47 -19.21 -4.01
CA GLY A 69 -1.51 -19.31 -5.11
C GLY A 69 -1.29 -17.98 -5.84
N PHE A 70 -1.38 -16.85 -5.16
CA PHE A 70 -0.90 -15.57 -5.69
C PHE A 70 0.63 -15.55 -5.69
N ASP A 71 1.20 -14.89 -6.70
CA ASP A 71 2.64 -14.75 -6.88
C ASP A 71 3.23 -13.56 -6.14
N ALA A 72 2.39 -12.58 -5.76
CA ALA A 72 2.76 -11.43 -4.95
C ALA A 72 1.54 -10.84 -4.22
N PHE A 73 1.79 -10.17 -3.11
CA PHE A 73 0.80 -9.48 -2.29
C PHE A 73 1.15 -7.99 -2.15
N VAL A 74 0.19 -7.10 -2.44
CA VAL A 74 0.35 -5.64 -2.29
C VAL A 74 -0.56 -5.14 -1.18
N ILE A 75 0.00 -4.44 -0.21
CA ILE A 75 -0.76 -3.78 0.86
C ILE A 75 -1.21 -2.41 0.34
N GLY A 76 -2.48 -2.26 -0.05
CA GLY A 76 -3.03 -1.06 -0.69
C GLY A 76 -3.18 0.14 0.25
N CYS A 77 -2.13 0.49 0.99
CA CYS A 77 -2.13 1.62 1.92
C CYS A 77 -0.72 2.20 2.09
N CYS A 78 -0.56 3.51 1.90
CA CYS A 78 0.75 4.18 2.01
C CYS A 78 1.29 4.32 3.45
N TYR A 79 0.58 3.83 4.45
CA TYR A 79 1.17 3.63 5.78
C TYR A 79 1.98 2.34 5.87
N ASP A 80 1.94 1.49 4.85
CA ASP A 80 2.57 0.16 4.80
C ASP A 80 2.30 -0.65 6.10
N PRO A 81 1.02 -0.76 6.54
CA PRO A 81 0.69 -1.43 7.80
C PRO A 81 1.01 -2.92 7.71
N ALA A 82 1.54 -3.49 8.78
CA ALA A 82 1.93 -4.90 8.88
C ALA A 82 2.92 -5.40 7.82
N LEU A 83 3.61 -4.51 7.07
CA LEU A 83 4.51 -4.90 5.97
C LEU A 83 5.63 -5.84 6.44
N THR A 84 6.28 -5.53 7.56
CA THR A 84 7.34 -6.36 8.14
C THR A 84 6.80 -7.71 8.58
N GLN A 85 5.65 -7.73 9.24
CA GLN A 85 5.00 -8.93 9.75
C GLN A 85 4.55 -9.85 8.61
N CYS A 86 3.95 -9.29 7.57
CA CYS A 86 3.59 -10.09 6.38
C CYS A 86 4.83 -10.73 5.73
N ARG A 87 5.93 -10.00 5.60
CA ARG A 87 7.20 -10.54 5.07
C ARG A 87 7.80 -11.64 5.95
N GLU A 88 7.56 -11.60 7.25
CA GLU A 88 7.94 -12.69 8.15
C GLU A 88 7.09 -13.94 7.93
N LEU A 89 5.78 -13.77 7.69
CA LEU A 89 4.82 -14.86 7.63
C LEU A 89 4.79 -15.60 6.30
N VAL A 90 4.93 -14.90 5.15
CA VAL A 90 4.79 -15.50 3.82
C VAL A 90 6.10 -15.47 3.04
N SER A 91 6.20 -16.32 2.00
CA SER A 91 7.37 -16.44 1.12
C SER A 91 7.20 -15.69 -0.19
N ILE A 92 5.96 -15.41 -0.59
CA ILE A 92 5.69 -14.56 -1.76
C ILE A 92 6.13 -13.11 -1.49
N PRO A 93 6.52 -12.34 -2.52
CA PRO A 93 6.82 -10.92 -2.37
C PRO A 93 5.66 -10.13 -1.77
N VAL A 94 5.94 -9.35 -0.73
CA VAL A 94 4.98 -8.41 -0.12
C VAL A 94 5.46 -6.99 -0.36
N ILE A 95 4.63 -6.18 -1.00
CA ILE A 95 4.98 -4.83 -1.45
C ILE A 95 4.14 -3.80 -0.69
N GLY A 96 4.85 -2.84 -0.05
CA GLY A 96 4.26 -1.63 0.52
C GLY A 96 4.38 -0.47 -0.46
N PRO A 97 3.29 0.25 -0.78
CA PRO A 97 3.29 1.33 -1.77
C PRO A 97 4.19 2.50 -1.41
N LEU A 98 4.28 2.88 -0.12
CA LEU A 98 5.18 3.96 0.30
C LEU A 98 6.63 3.53 0.19
N GLU A 99 7.01 2.36 0.76
CA GLU A 99 8.37 1.84 0.65
C GLU A 99 8.82 1.75 -0.81
N ALA A 100 7.97 1.18 -1.68
CA ALA A 100 8.22 1.07 -3.11
C ALA A 100 8.49 2.44 -3.75
N SER A 101 7.62 3.41 -3.50
CA SER A 101 7.69 4.74 -4.09
C SER A 101 8.90 5.54 -3.61
N VAL A 102 9.18 5.56 -2.31
CA VAL A 102 10.32 6.32 -1.77
C VAL A 102 11.65 5.68 -2.16
N SER A 103 11.73 4.34 -2.21
CA SER A 103 12.95 3.63 -2.61
C SER A 103 13.34 3.91 -4.07
N LEU A 104 12.36 4.07 -4.95
CA LEU A 104 12.57 4.34 -6.36
C LEU A 104 12.47 5.83 -6.74
N SER A 105 12.17 6.71 -5.79
CA SER A 105 11.96 8.15 -6.04
C SER A 105 13.13 8.81 -6.77
N ARG A 106 14.35 8.35 -6.50
CA ARG A 106 15.57 8.88 -7.15
C ARG A 106 15.68 8.60 -8.65
N LEU A 107 14.85 7.73 -9.20
CA LEU A 107 14.72 7.55 -10.64
C LEU A 107 13.88 8.65 -11.29
N PHE A 108 13.09 9.37 -10.50
CA PHE A 108 12.23 10.46 -10.94
C PHE A 108 12.83 11.85 -10.66
N GLY A 109 13.62 11.99 -9.59
CA GLY A 109 14.27 13.23 -9.19
C GLY A 109 15.24 13.00 -8.03
N HIS A 110 16.18 13.93 -7.81
CA HIS A 110 17.14 13.83 -6.70
C HIS A 110 16.45 13.99 -5.35
N SER A 111 15.38 14.79 -5.29
CA SER A 111 14.61 15.05 -4.08
C SER A 111 13.12 14.89 -4.36
N PHE A 112 12.39 14.47 -3.33
CA PHE A 112 10.95 14.29 -3.41
C PHE A 112 10.21 15.00 -2.28
N ALA A 113 8.91 15.21 -2.49
CA ALA A 113 7.97 15.52 -1.42
C ALA A 113 6.84 14.48 -1.42
N VAL A 114 6.07 14.43 -0.36
CA VAL A 114 4.87 13.59 -0.25
C VAL A 114 3.66 14.46 -0.03
N VAL A 115 2.60 14.24 -0.82
CA VAL A 115 1.28 14.85 -0.64
C VAL A 115 0.30 13.74 -0.29
N THR A 116 -0.30 13.83 0.90
CA THR A 116 -1.21 12.82 1.42
C THR A 116 -2.63 13.38 1.63
N ASP A 117 -3.50 12.58 2.16
CA ASP A 117 -4.91 12.83 2.40
C ASP A 117 -5.15 13.92 3.46
N HIS A 118 -4.85 13.68 4.74
CA HIS A 118 -5.16 14.60 5.83
C HIS A 118 -3.95 14.85 6.75
N ARG A 119 -3.98 15.93 7.51
CA ARG A 119 -2.85 16.40 8.35
C ARG A 119 -2.42 15.40 9.42
N LYS A 120 -3.34 14.59 9.92
CA LYS A 120 -3.01 13.54 10.90
C LYS A 120 -2.07 12.48 10.34
N ALA A 121 -2.10 12.23 9.02
CA ALA A 121 -1.22 11.31 8.32
C ALA A 121 0.23 11.82 8.21
N VAL A 122 0.43 13.14 8.19
CA VAL A 122 1.74 13.74 7.93
C VAL A 122 2.85 13.28 8.88
N PRO A 123 2.68 13.26 10.22
CA PRO A 123 3.71 12.76 11.14
C PRO A 123 4.03 11.29 10.91
N GLU A 124 3.02 10.47 10.68
CA GLU A 124 3.19 9.03 10.48
C GLU A 124 3.99 8.73 9.20
N LEU A 125 3.66 9.38 8.09
CA LEU A 125 4.41 9.21 6.85
C LEU A 125 5.86 9.70 6.98
N ARG A 126 6.12 10.78 7.72
CA ARG A 126 7.49 11.21 8.03
C ARG A 126 8.27 10.15 8.80
N ASP A 127 7.66 9.54 9.81
CA ASP A 127 8.28 8.48 10.59
C ASP A 127 8.55 7.23 9.73
N ARG A 128 7.65 6.86 8.82
CA ARG A 128 7.86 5.77 7.86
C ARG A 128 9.01 6.08 6.89
N ILE A 129 9.07 7.27 6.32
CA ILE A 129 10.16 7.70 5.43
C ILE A 129 11.52 7.66 6.16
N ARG A 130 11.55 8.07 7.44
CA ARG A 130 12.74 7.96 8.30
C ARG A 130 13.13 6.51 8.53
N LEU A 131 12.18 5.63 8.80
CA LEU A 131 12.41 4.19 8.96
C LEU A 131 13.03 3.58 7.70
N TYR A 132 12.62 4.04 6.51
CA TYR A 132 13.18 3.60 5.23
C TYR A 132 14.53 4.25 4.88
N GLY A 133 15.05 5.14 5.73
CA GLY A 133 16.37 5.77 5.56
C GLY A 133 16.44 6.85 4.47
N LEU A 134 15.29 7.37 4.02
CA LEU A 134 15.18 8.32 2.90
C LEU A 134 14.75 9.74 3.31
N GLU A 135 14.76 10.03 4.61
CA GLU A 135 14.39 11.35 5.16
C GLU A 135 15.21 12.49 4.54
N SER A 136 16.50 12.28 4.29
CA SER A 136 17.39 13.30 3.72
C SER A 136 17.00 13.76 2.31
N ASN A 137 16.29 12.93 1.55
CA ASN A 137 15.81 13.24 0.21
C ASN A 137 14.37 13.79 0.22
N CYS A 138 13.65 13.67 1.35
CA CYS A 138 12.28 14.17 1.50
C CYS A 138 12.27 15.65 1.88
N ARG A 139 11.78 16.51 1.00
CA ARG A 139 11.71 17.96 1.22
C ARG A 139 10.53 18.37 2.10
N ALA A 140 9.41 17.69 1.95
CA ALA A 140 8.19 17.94 2.72
C ALA A 140 7.26 16.74 2.71
N VAL A 141 6.40 16.67 3.73
CA VAL A 141 5.18 15.88 3.74
C VAL A 141 4.05 16.84 4.08
N ASP A 142 3.05 16.95 3.20
CA ASP A 142 1.91 17.86 3.35
C ASP A 142 0.61 17.12 2.96
N ALA A 143 -0.55 17.72 3.22
CA ALA A 143 -1.85 17.09 3.04
C ALA A 143 -2.82 17.98 2.27
N ILE A 144 -3.79 17.35 1.61
CA ILE A 144 -4.91 18.02 0.90
C ILE A 144 -6.12 18.25 1.81
N ASP A 145 -6.09 17.71 3.03
CA ASP A 145 -7.15 17.79 4.05
C ASP A 145 -8.50 17.16 3.64
N TRP A 146 -8.44 16.03 2.93
CA TRP A 146 -9.58 15.16 2.64
C TRP A 146 -9.54 13.90 3.51
N TYR A 147 -10.72 13.45 3.98
CA TYR A 147 -10.88 12.14 4.63
C TYR A 147 -11.29 11.09 3.60
N VAL A 148 -10.83 9.86 3.78
CA VAL A 148 -10.99 8.77 2.81
C VAL A 148 -12.47 8.52 2.46
N THR A 149 -13.37 8.61 3.44
CA THR A 149 -14.82 8.43 3.24
C THR A 149 -15.47 9.44 2.29
N ASP A 150 -14.89 10.63 2.16
CA ASP A 150 -15.43 11.69 1.33
C ASP A 150 -14.89 11.66 -0.11
N MET A 151 -13.72 11.04 -0.31
CA MET A 151 -13.00 11.04 -1.60
C MET A 151 -13.75 10.34 -2.71
N VAL A 152 -14.47 9.25 -2.42
CA VAL A 152 -15.23 8.50 -3.42
C VAL A 152 -16.48 9.23 -3.91
N LEU A 153 -16.93 10.24 -3.15
CA LEU A 153 -18.09 11.05 -3.52
C LEU A 153 -17.76 12.04 -4.65
N ASP A 154 -16.52 12.56 -4.68
CA ASP A 154 -16.07 13.46 -5.74
C ASP A 154 -14.57 13.26 -6.04
N PRO A 155 -14.19 12.16 -6.72
CA PRO A 155 -12.79 11.85 -7.02
C PRO A 155 -12.11 12.91 -7.92
N ILE A 156 -12.89 13.65 -8.71
CA ILE A 156 -12.34 14.70 -9.57
C ILE A 156 -11.98 15.96 -8.76
N ALA A 157 -12.78 16.32 -7.75
CA ALA A 157 -12.40 17.39 -6.83
C ALA A 157 -11.13 17.04 -6.04
N VAL A 158 -11.04 15.81 -5.54
CA VAL A 158 -9.80 15.29 -4.89
C VAL A 158 -8.61 15.42 -5.81
N ALA A 159 -8.72 15.01 -7.08
CA ALA A 159 -7.65 15.11 -8.06
C ALA A 159 -7.18 16.56 -8.27
N LYS A 160 -8.12 17.51 -8.40
CA LYS A 160 -7.81 18.94 -8.55
C LYS A 160 -7.11 19.54 -7.35
N ASP A 161 -7.60 19.24 -6.15
CA ASP A 161 -6.97 19.73 -4.90
C ASP A 161 -5.57 19.11 -4.74
N THR A 162 -5.41 17.85 -5.13
CA THR A 162 -4.10 17.19 -5.16
C THR A 162 -3.16 17.89 -6.14
N TYR A 163 -3.61 18.20 -7.35
CA TYR A 163 -2.81 18.90 -8.36
C TYR A 163 -2.33 20.27 -7.86
N ILE A 164 -3.24 21.08 -7.28
CA ILE A 164 -2.90 22.38 -6.71
C ILE A 164 -1.87 22.24 -5.59
N LYS A 165 -2.05 21.25 -4.70
CA LYS A 165 -1.13 20.99 -3.59
C LYS A 165 0.24 20.53 -4.09
N VAL A 166 0.29 19.66 -5.08
CA VAL A 166 1.53 19.19 -5.71
C VAL A 166 2.33 20.37 -6.28
N GLN A 167 1.68 21.25 -7.04
CA GLN A 167 2.34 22.46 -7.59
C GLN A 167 2.87 23.37 -6.48
N ASP A 168 2.08 23.61 -5.43
CA ASP A 168 2.50 24.46 -4.31
C ASP A 168 3.69 23.87 -3.57
N VAL A 169 3.67 22.57 -3.28
CA VAL A 169 4.78 21.89 -2.58
C VAL A 169 6.04 21.89 -3.43
N MET A 170 5.97 21.60 -4.73
CA MET A 170 7.13 21.69 -5.62
C MET A 170 7.72 23.09 -5.65
N ARG A 171 6.87 24.12 -5.80
CA ARG A 171 7.28 25.53 -5.85
C ARG A 171 7.93 26.01 -4.55
N THR A 172 7.38 25.61 -3.39
CA THR A 172 7.80 26.13 -2.08
C THR A 172 8.98 25.39 -1.48
N THR A 173 9.17 24.11 -1.82
CA THR A 173 10.20 23.26 -1.23
C THR A 173 11.36 22.94 -2.17
N GLY A 174 11.17 23.17 -3.49
CA GLY A 174 12.12 22.76 -4.51
C GLY A 174 12.20 21.24 -4.71
N ALA A 175 11.18 20.49 -4.28
CA ALA A 175 11.09 19.07 -4.60
C ALA A 175 10.94 18.87 -6.11
N GLU A 176 11.70 17.93 -6.67
CA GLU A 176 11.73 17.66 -8.11
C GLU A 176 10.63 16.69 -8.55
N THR A 177 10.18 15.85 -7.62
CA THR A 177 9.05 14.92 -7.83
C THR A 177 8.18 14.86 -6.58
N VAL A 178 6.92 14.48 -6.74
CA VAL A 178 5.98 14.31 -5.62
C VAL A 178 5.41 12.90 -5.62
N ILE A 179 5.48 12.24 -4.49
CA ILE A 179 4.82 10.95 -4.24
C ILE A 179 3.44 11.25 -3.64
N ILE A 180 2.40 10.66 -4.18
CA ILE A 180 1.07 10.73 -3.56
C ILE A 180 1.03 9.73 -2.40
N GLY A 181 0.94 10.22 -1.17
CA GLY A 181 1.04 9.45 0.07
C GLY A 181 -0.25 8.78 0.54
N CYS A 182 -1.21 8.59 -0.36
CA CYS A 182 -2.47 7.88 -0.10
C CYS A 182 -2.91 7.15 -1.36
N THR A 183 -3.25 5.87 -1.24
CA THR A 183 -3.64 5.02 -2.37
C THR A 183 -4.94 5.47 -3.03
N ILE A 184 -5.91 5.95 -2.25
CA ILE A 184 -7.18 6.46 -2.77
C ILE A 184 -6.99 7.82 -3.46
N VAL A 185 -6.25 8.76 -2.86
CA VAL A 185 -5.89 10.03 -3.51
C VAL A 185 -5.16 9.78 -4.83
N SER A 186 -4.26 8.81 -4.84
CA SER A 186 -3.53 8.41 -6.04
C SER A 186 -4.45 7.87 -7.14
N ALA A 187 -5.44 7.07 -6.79
CA ALA A 187 -6.42 6.55 -7.74
C ALA A 187 -7.33 7.69 -8.28
N CYS A 188 -7.75 8.63 -7.44
CA CYS A 188 -8.47 9.82 -7.89
C CYS A 188 -7.66 10.65 -8.90
N TYR A 189 -6.38 10.87 -8.61
CA TYR A 189 -5.47 11.62 -9.49
C TYR A 189 -5.27 10.91 -10.84
N GLU A 190 -5.03 9.60 -10.80
CA GLU A 190 -4.89 8.76 -12.00
C GLU A 190 -6.16 8.73 -12.85
N LEU A 191 -7.33 8.65 -12.21
CA LEU A 191 -8.62 8.69 -12.91
C LEU A 191 -8.78 9.98 -13.73
N ALA A 192 -8.39 11.13 -13.18
CA ALA A 192 -8.44 12.40 -13.89
C ALA A 192 -7.46 12.43 -15.08
N ALA A 193 -6.24 11.94 -14.89
CA ALA A 193 -5.23 11.83 -15.95
C ALA A 193 -5.70 10.90 -17.08
N LEU A 194 -6.28 9.74 -16.76
CA LEU A 194 -6.84 8.79 -17.74
C LEU A 194 -8.04 9.38 -18.52
N ARG A 195 -8.76 10.33 -17.92
CA ARG A 195 -9.85 11.07 -18.59
C ARG A 195 -9.37 12.21 -19.48
N GLY A 196 -8.07 12.38 -19.62
CA GLY A 196 -7.45 13.32 -20.56
C GLY A 196 -7.03 14.65 -19.96
N ASP A 197 -6.87 14.77 -18.65
CA ASP A 197 -6.28 15.94 -18.01
C ASP A 197 -4.77 15.97 -18.26
N THR A 198 -4.39 16.73 -19.31
CA THR A 198 -2.99 16.83 -19.76
C THR A 198 -2.12 17.68 -18.84
N GLU A 199 -2.70 18.57 -18.04
CA GLU A 199 -1.94 19.38 -17.08
C GLU A 199 -1.43 18.51 -15.92
N MET A 200 -2.28 17.64 -15.40
CA MET A 200 -1.88 16.68 -14.36
C MET A 200 -0.78 15.73 -14.84
N ALA A 201 -0.85 15.26 -16.08
CA ALA A 201 0.16 14.40 -16.68
C ALA A 201 1.51 15.06 -16.92
N SER A 202 1.61 16.41 -16.87
CA SER A 202 2.84 17.15 -17.11
C SER A 202 3.78 17.23 -15.90
N LEU A 203 3.29 16.95 -14.69
CA LEU A 203 4.06 17.01 -13.45
C LEU A 203 4.77 15.67 -13.16
N SER A 204 5.94 15.77 -12.54
CA SER A 204 6.64 14.57 -12.03
C SER A 204 5.95 14.09 -10.74
N VAL A 205 4.94 13.26 -10.91
CA VAL A 205 4.17 12.65 -9.82
C VAL A 205 4.35 11.15 -9.82
N VAL A 206 4.68 10.58 -8.68
CA VAL A 206 4.81 9.14 -8.48
C VAL A 206 3.50 8.58 -7.93
N ASN A 207 2.89 7.70 -8.69
CA ASN A 207 1.70 6.96 -8.29
C ASN A 207 2.11 5.71 -7.48
N PRO A 208 1.86 5.65 -6.16
CA PRO A 208 2.30 4.54 -5.30
C PRO A 208 1.61 3.22 -5.64
N ASN A 209 0.36 3.25 -6.13
CA ASN A 209 -0.36 2.04 -6.53
C ASN A 209 0.32 1.39 -7.74
N VAL A 210 0.63 2.20 -8.76
CA VAL A 210 1.32 1.74 -9.96
C VAL A 210 2.73 1.25 -9.61
N MET A 211 3.47 1.99 -8.77
CA MET A 211 4.81 1.55 -8.34
C MET A 211 4.75 0.21 -7.62
N ALA A 212 3.79 0.03 -6.72
CA ALA A 212 3.66 -1.21 -5.95
C ALA A 212 3.33 -2.39 -6.86
N VAL A 213 2.37 -2.27 -7.78
CA VAL A 213 2.01 -3.39 -8.66
C VAL A 213 3.11 -3.71 -9.67
N LYS A 214 3.86 -2.69 -10.17
CA LYS A 214 5.01 -2.93 -11.05
C LYS A 214 6.16 -3.64 -10.34
N LEU A 215 6.42 -3.31 -9.09
CA LEU A 215 7.37 -4.07 -8.28
C LEU A 215 6.86 -5.48 -7.97
N ALA A 216 5.56 -5.65 -7.72
CA ALA A 216 4.96 -6.95 -7.51
C ALA A 216 5.13 -7.85 -8.76
N GLU A 217 4.87 -7.32 -9.97
CA GLU A 217 5.14 -8.03 -11.24
C GLU A 217 6.62 -8.46 -11.34
N MET A 218 7.53 -7.51 -11.12
CA MET A 218 8.97 -7.78 -11.22
C MET A 218 9.42 -8.83 -10.20
N PHE A 219 8.99 -8.73 -8.95
CA PHE A 219 9.40 -9.67 -7.91
C PHE A 219 8.71 -11.03 -8.04
N ALA A 220 7.49 -11.11 -8.58
CA ALA A 220 6.85 -12.37 -8.96
C ALA A 220 7.66 -13.09 -10.03
N ASP A 221 8.10 -12.39 -11.06
CA ASP A 221 8.97 -12.96 -12.11
C ASP A 221 10.32 -13.43 -11.55
N LEU A 222 10.96 -12.65 -10.68
CA LEU A 222 12.21 -13.02 -10.01
C LEU A 222 12.01 -14.24 -9.10
N ASN A 223 10.86 -14.33 -8.42
CA ASN A 223 10.53 -15.49 -7.58
C ASN A 223 10.33 -16.75 -8.43
N ALA A 224 9.60 -16.65 -9.55
CA ALA A 224 9.38 -17.76 -10.48
C ALA A 224 10.68 -18.30 -11.08
N THR A 225 11.70 -17.44 -11.25
CA THR A 225 13.04 -17.84 -11.75
C THR A 225 14.03 -18.22 -10.64
N GLY A 226 13.60 -18.19 -9.37
CA GLY A 226 14.44 -18.51 -8.20
C GLY A 226 15.47 -17.42 -7.83
N GLN A 227 15.35 -16.23 -8.41
CA GLN A 227 16.24 -15.09 -8.14
C GLN A 227 15.78 -14.21 -7.00
N TYR A 228 14.51 -14.30 -6.58
CA TYR A 228 14.01 -13.68 -5.37
C TYR A 228 13.89 -14.72 -4.25
N ARG A 229 14.46 -14.40 -3.10
CA ARG A 229 14.24 -15.12 -1.86
C ARG A 229 14.31 -14.14 -0.70
N ILE A 230 13.25 -14.07 0.08
CA ILE A 230 13.29 -13.28 1.31
C ILE A 230 14.26 -13.92 2.32
N SER A 231 15.09 -13.10 2.98
CA SER A 231 16.01 -13.57 4.02
C SER A 231 15.22 -14.13 5.21
N ARG A 232 15.60 -15.32 5.67
CA ARG A 232 15.04 -15.95 6.87
C ARG A 232 16.02 -15.92 8.05
N THR A 233 16.94 -14.96 8.01
CA THR A 233 17.89 -14.71 9.10
C THR A 233 17.66 -13.30 9.65
N ALA A 234 17.64 -13.16 10.97
CA ALA A 234 17.39 -11.91 11.69
C ALA A 234 16.02 -11.27 11.41
N TYR A 235 15.94 -10.15 10.69
CA TYR A 235 14.77 -9.26 10.65
C TYR A 235 13.47 -9.92 10.15
N TYR A 236 13.56 -10.81 9.14
CA TYR A 236 12.41 -11.57 8.62
C TYR A 236 12.49 -13.06 8.97
N GLN A 237 13.16 -13.40 10.07
CA GLN A 237 13.25 -14.77 10.55
C GLN A 237 11.86 -15.26 10.97
N GLN A 238 11.43 -16.37 10.38
CA GLN A 238 10.20 -17.03 10.78
C GLN A 238 10.36 -17.68 12.17
N HIS A 239 9.25 -17.99 12.80
CA HIS A 239 9.22 -18.68 14.08
C HIS A 239 10.11 -19.93 14.04
N ALA A 240 10.90 -20.12 15.06
CA ALA A 240 11.95 -21.14 15.02
C ALA A 240 11.38 -22.55 15.00
N SER A 241 12.04 -23.43 14.24
CA SER A 241 11.64 -24.84 14.12
C SER A 241 11.66 -25.63 15.43
N HIS A 242 12.26 -25.11 16.51
CA HIS A 242 12.24 -25.74 17.83
C HIS A 242 10.95 -25.43 18.63
N ASP A 243 10.12 -24.53 18.14
CA ASP A 243 8.84 -24.16 18.75
C ASP A 243 7.69 -24.28 17.75
N VAL A 244 7.60 -25.44 17.13
CA VAL A 244 6.60 -25.75 16.08
C VAL A 244 5.17 -25.64 16.63
N ALA A 245 4.96 -25.95 17.91
CA ALA A 245 3.64 -25.91 18.52
C ALA A 245 3.17 -24.46 18.71
N GLU A 246 4.04 -23.56 19.19
CA GLU A 246 3.73 -22.14 19.34
C GLU A 246 3.54 -21.45 17.98
N ALA A 247 4.38 -21.78 16.99
CA ALA A 247 4.22 -21.27 15.62
C ALA A 247 2.87 -21.69 15.01
N ALA A 248 2.41 -22.92 15.25
CA ALA A 248 1.12 -23.40 14.80
C ALA A 248 -0.03 -22.67 15.52
N GLU A 249 0.08 -22.47 16.82
CA GLU A 249 -0.91 -21.71 17.61
C GLU A 249 -1.03 -20.26 17.13
N ILE A 250 0.10 -19.58 16.90
CA ILE A 250 0.10 -18.21 16.37
C ILE A 250 -0.57 -18.17 15.00
N LEU A 251 -0.26 -19.12 14.13
CA LEU A 251 -0.87 -19.17 12.80
C LEU A 251 -2.38 -19.44 12.87
N GLU A 252 -2.82 -20.30 13.79
CA GLU A 252 -4.23 -20.56 14.07
C GLU A 252 -4.93 -19.30 14.58
N LEU A 253 -4.33 -18.57 15.54
CA LEU A 253 -4.84 -17.30 16.05
C LEU A 253 -4.99 -16.23 14.97
N LEU A 254 -4.09 -16.20 13.99
CA LEU A 254 -4.15 -15.26 12.87
C LEU A 254 -5.20 -15.66 11.82
N THR A 255 -5.47 -16.96 11.66
CA THR A 255 -6.38 -17.47 10.61
C THR A 255 -7.77 -17.82 11.12
N GLU A 256 -7.97 -17.91 12.44
CA GLU A 256 -9.31 -18.02 13.02
C GLU A 256 -10.01 -16.66 13.00
N HIS A 257 -11.06 -16.54 12.20
CA HIS A 257 -11.90 -15.34 12.18
C HIS A 257 -12.44 -14.98 13.55
N PRO A 258 -12.42 -13.68 13.96
CA PRO A 258 -13.07 -13.21 15.18
C PRO A 258 -14.56 -13.61 15.29
N ALA A 259 -15.23 -13.78 14.15
CA ALA A 259 -16.63 -14.25 14.07
C ALA A 259 -16.78 -15.74 14.49
N THR A 260 -15.73 -16.54 14.39
CA THR A 260 -15.74 -17.94 14.86
C THR A 260 -15.30 -18.06 16.32
N ARG A 261 -14.69 -17.06 16.90
CA ARG A 261 -14.53 -16.94 18.37
C ARG A 261 -15.88 -16.63 19.00
N SER A 262 -16.84 -17.50 18.75
CA SER A 262 -18.17 -17.48 19.37
C SER A 262 -18.01 -17.41 20.88
N MET A 263 -18.68 -16.42 21.48
CA MET A 263 -19.27 -16.31 22.79
C MET A 263 -19.39 -17.59 23.68
N THR A 264 -18.32 -18.36 23.81
CA THR A 264 -18.30 -19.56 24.66
C THR A 264 -17.46 -19.36 25.90
N GLN A 265 -17.12 -18.13 26.26
CA GLN A 265 -16.54 -17.81 27.56
C GLN A 265 -17.10 -16.49 28.10
N VAL A 266 -18.28 -16.55 28.69
CA VAL A 266 -18.71 -15.73 29.79
C VAL A 266 -19.31 -16.65 30.84
#